data_6c5f55acee5d3c4ddcc35be08e66d3b2
#
_entry.id   6c5f55acee5d3c4ddcc35be08e66d3b2
#
_cell.length_a   1.000
_cell.length_b   1.000
_cell.length_c   1.000
_cell.angle_alpha   90.00
_cell.angle_beta   90.00
_cell.angle_gamma   90.00
#
_symmetry.space_group_name_H-M   'P 1'
#
loop_
_entity.id
_entity.type
_entity.pdbx_description
1 polymer ?
#
loop_
_entity_poly.entity_id
_entity_poly.type
_entity_poly.pdbx_seq_one_letter_code
_entity_poly.pdbx_strand_id
1 'polypeptide(L)'
;MIQDKNYMAMANTDQNNIKIMAKAIVCEDCTLKGDITISPGCVIHPSATIIAEAGPIVLGENCIVEEYTTIAFLVPAGQTLDPSVDVRTLNIGPNNVFEVGCTVEACHIGEKNVFESKSHVGPLVFVSNCCIIGAGVQLTSEQKISENTVIYGKNCLQREAIDKQGSQTLQIDFLRKVLPNYHHLRKPNYDPKKMRIAA
;
A
#
# COMPACT_ATOMS: atom_id res chain seq x y z
N MET A 1 -2.91 -51.62 5.27
CA MET A 1 -2.33 -50.65 6.20
C MET A 1 -1.38 -49.77 5.39
N ILE A 2 -1.90 -48.74 4.77
CA ILE A 2 -1.14 -47.74 3.98
C ILE A 2 -1.39 -46.43 4.69
N GLN A 3 -0.32 -45.91 5.28
CA GLN A 3 -0.36 -44.61 5.99
C GLN A 3 -0.36 -43.47 4.98
N ASP A 4 -1.46 -42.75 4.95
CA ASP A 4 -1.56 -41.47 4.27
C ASP A 4 -0.64 -40.46 4.95
N LYS A 5 0.45 -40.13 4.27
CA LYS A 5 1.25 -38.97 4.62
C LYS A 5 0.57 -37.72 4.03
N ASN A 6 -0.26 -37.08 4.84
CA ASN A 6 -0.73 -35.73 4.58
C ASN A 6 0.46 -34.79 4.55
N TYR A 7 0.89 -34.42 3.36
CA TYR A 7 1.75 -33.29 3.14
C TYR A 7 0.89 -32.02 3.31
N MET A 8 0.87 -31.48 4.52
CA MET A 8 0.59 -30.07 4.71
C MET A 8 1.75 -29.29 4.09
N ALA A 9 1.58 -28.85 2.86
CA ALA A 9 2.38 -27.77 2.31
C ALA A 9 1.97 -26.49 3.06
N MET A 10 2.62 -26.23 4.19
CA MET A 10 2.62 -24.91 4.79
C MET A 10 3.28 -23.98 3.77
N ALA A 11 2.50 -23.09 3.19
CA ALA A 11 3.03 -21.96 2.45
C ALA A 11 4.04 -21.26 3.36
N ASN A 12 5.27 -21.16 2.89
CA ASN A 12 6.41 -20.62 3.64
C ASN A 12 6.24 -19.09 3.68
N THR A 13 5.42 -18.60 4.61
CA THR A 13 5.06 -17.18 4.78
C THR A 13 6.15 -16.33 5.44
N ASP A 14 7.35 -16.88 5.66
CA ASP A 14 8.43 -16.20 6.38
C ASP A 14 9.50 -15.54 5.47
N GLN A 15 9.38 -15.58 4.16
CA GLN A 15 10.31 -14.87 3.28
C GLN A 15 9.78 -13.48 2.93
N ASN A 16 10.17 -12.49 3.72
CA ASN A 16 9.98 -11.08 3.37
C ASN A 16 10.91 -10.71 2.21
N ASN A 17 10.34 -10.43 1.04
CA ASN A 17 11.05 -9.95 -0.15
C ASN A 17 10.82 -8.44 -0.31
N ILE A 18 11.51 -7.65 0.48
CA ILE A 18 11.33 -6.20 0.49
C ILE A 18 12.32 -5.55 -0.46
N LYS A 19 11.81 -4.92 -1.52
CA LYS A 19 12.59 -4.18 -2.53
C LYS A 19 12.41 -2.68 -2.32
N ILE A 20 13.44 -2.00 -1.87
CA ILE A 20 13.44 -0.55 -1.65
C ILE A 20 14.29 0.09 -2.75
N MET A 21 13.65 0.88 -3.61
CA MET A 21 14.34 1.57 -4.70
C MET A 21 15.09 2.81 -4.21
N ALA A 22 16.06 3.26 -5.00
CA ALA A 22 16.80 4.49 -4.74
C ALA A 22 15.85 5.69 -4.55
N LYS A 23 16.21 6.61 -3.64
CA LYS A 23 15.43 7.80 -3.28
C LYS A 23 14.13 7.54 -2.48
N ALA A 24 13.76 6.32 -2.18
CA ALA A 24 12.72 6.05 -1.18
C ALA A 24 13.27 6.27 0.24
N ILE A 25 12.42 6.78 1.12
CA ILE A 25 12.68 6.92 2.56
C ILE A 25 11.78 5.92 3.29
N VAL A 26 12.38 4.98 3.99
CA VAL A 26 11.65 3.93 4.71
C VAL A 26 12.20 3.87 6.14
N CYS A 27 11.40 4.25 7.12
CA CYS A 27 11.78 4.19 8.53
C CYS A 27 11.93 2.73 8.99
N GLU A 28 12.93 2.45 9.85
CA GLU A 28 13.15 1.08 10.36
C GLU A 28 11.99 0.57 11.20
N ASP A 29 11.35 1.47 11.95
CA ASP A 29 10.24 1.15 12.86
C ASP A 29 8.91 0.85 12.16
N CYS A 30 8.88 0.78 10.82
CA CYS A 30 7.72 0.31 10.07
C CYS A 30 7.69 -1.23 9.96
N THR A 31 6.50 -1.80 9.84
CA THR A 31 6.28 -3.23 9.64
C THR A 31 6.03 -3.53 8.16
N LEU A 32 6.90 -4.33 7.55
CA LEU A 32 6.76 -4.77 6.15
C LEU A 32 6.77 -6.29 6.12
N LYS A 33 5.70 -6.91 5.58
CA LYS A 33 5.55 -8.38 5.49
C LYS A 33 5.17 -8.83 4.10
N GLY A 34 5.84 -9.86 3.59
CA GLY A 34 5.60 -10.46 2.28
C GLY A 34 6.46 -9.87 1.16
N ASP A 35 5.98 -9.92 -0.10
CA ASP A 35 6.67 -9.36 -1.27
C ASP A 35 6.21 -7.92 -1.52
N ILE A 36 7.07 -6.96 -1.20
CA ILE A 36 6.74 -5.53 -1.28
C ILE A 36 7.82 -4.81 -2.07
N THR A 37 7.39 -4.08 -3.10
CA THR A 37 8.25 -3.18 -3.86
C THR A 37 7.89 -1.73 -3.56
N ILE A 38 8.85 -0.94 -3.08
CA ILE A 38 8.70 0.48 -2.76
C ILE A 38 9.44 1.30 -3.81
N SER A 39 8.69 2.01 -4.65
CA SER A 39 9.22 2.80 -5.77
C SER A 39 9.94 4.08 -5.32
N PRO A 40 10.69 4.74 -6.24
CA PRO A 40 11.41 5.97 -5.92
C PRO A 40 10.49 7.07 -5.39
N GLY A 41 11.02 7.86 -4.48
CA GLY A 41 10.29 9.01 -3.92
C GLY A 41 9.27 8.69 -2.85
N CYS A 42 8.96 7.41 -2.62
CA CYS A 42 8.07 7.02 -1.52
C CYS A 42 8.65 7.39 -0.15
N VAL A 43 7.76 7.72 0.76
CA VAL A 43 8.08 7.98 2.17
C VAL A 43 7.21 7.09 3.04
N ILE A 44 7.83 6.18 3.79
CA ILE A 44 7.17 5.29 4.74
C ILE A 44 7.56 5.70 6.15
N HIS A 45 6.59 6.19 6.90
CA HIS A 45 6.76 6.70 8.26
C HIS A 45 6.95 5.58 9.28
N PRO A 46 7.44 5.90 10.50
CA PRO A 46 7.50 4.95 11.59
C PRO A 46 6.10 4.44 11.96
N SER A 47 6.02 3.24 12.49
CA SER A 47 4.76 2.56 12.87
C SER A 47 3.76 2.31 11.74
N ALA A 48 4.10 2.64 10.48
CA ALA A 48 3.31 2.22 9.32
C ALA A 48 3.42 0.70 9.11
N THR A 49 2.37 0.09 8.61
CA THR A 49 2.27 -1.36 8.38
C THR A 49 1.86 -1.65 6.94
N ILE A 50 2.64 -2.48 6.23
CA ILE A 50 2.30 -2.94 4.88
C ILE A 50 2.38 -4.48 4.87
N ILE A 51 1.27 -5.14 4.51
CA ILE A 51 1.13 -6.59 4.55
C ILE A 51 0.71 -7.12 3.18
N ALA A 52 1.59 -7.89 2.55
CA ALA A 52 1.41 -8.52 1.25
C ALA A 52 1.20 -10.04 1.46
N GLU A 53 -0.02 -10.45 1.85
CA GLU A 53 -0.37 -11.85 2.13
C GLU A 53 -0.98 -12.54 0.91
N ALA A 54 -1.92 -11.86 0.23
CA ALA A 54 -2.62 -12.41 -0.94
C ALA A 54 -1.79 -12.36 -2.24
N GLY A 55 -0.64 -11.70 -2.22
CA GLY A 55 0.26 -11.54 -3.36
C GLY A 55 1.12 -10.29 -3.22
N PRO A 56 2.02 -10.03 -4.18
CA PRO A 56 2.91 -8.87 -4.13
C PRO A 56 2.17 -7.53 -4.05
N ILE A 57 2.75 -6.57 -3.32
CA ILE A 57 2.34 -5.16 -3.32
C ILE A 57 3.43 -4.33 -3.99
N VAL A 58 3.04 -3.50 -4.96
CA VAL A 58 3.92 -2.53 -5.60
C VAL A 58 3.40 -1.13 -5.32
N LEU A 59 4.14 -0.34 -4.53
CA LEU A 59 3.86 1.08 -4.34
C LEU A 59 4.46 1.86 -5.51
N GLY A 60 3.61 2.62 -6.19
CA GLY A 60 4.01 3.58 -7.22
C GLY A 60 4.87 4.71 -6.66
N GLU A 61 5.47 5.50 -7.54
CA GLU A 61 6.38 6.59 -7.16
C GLU A 61 5.71 7.67 -6.31
N ASN A 62 6.48 8.28 -5.42
CA ASN A 62 6.06 9.43 -4.64
C ASN A 62 4.82 9.22 -3.77
N CYS A 63 4.60 8.00 -3.28
CA CYS A 63 3.57 7.73 -2.28
C CYS A 63 4.07 8.10 -0.88
N ILE A 64 3.17 8.65 -0.06
CA ILE A 64 3.41 8.93 1.36
C ILE A 64 2.52 8.00 2.17
N VAL A 65 3.13 7.25 3.09
CA VAL A 65 2.43 6.38 4.04
C VAL A 65 2.78 6.87 5.44
N GLU A 66 1.82 7.53 6.09
CA GLU A 66 2.01 8.17 7.39
C GLU A 66 1.93 7.16 8.54
N GLU A 67 2.13 7.66 9.77
CA GLU A 67 2.21 6.85 10.99
C GLU A 67 0.91 6.07 11.24
N TYR A 68 1.05 4.87 11.77
CA TYR A 68 -0.06 3.97 12.11
C TYR A 68 -0.99 3.59 10.96
N THR A 69 -0.63 3.96 9.73
CA THR A 69 -1.34 3.55 8.52
C THR A 69 -1.14 2.06 8.27
N THR A 70 -2.21 1.39 7.87
CA THR A 70 -2.16 -0.01 7.44
C THR A 70 -2.56 -0.13 5.99
N ILE A 71 -1.66 -0.66 5.15
CA ILE A 71 -1.96 -1.09 3.79
C ILE A 71 -1.87 -2.62 3.78
N ALA A 72 -2.95 -3.31 3.44
CA ALA A 72 -2.97 -4.76 3.49
C ALA A 72 -3.61 -5.36 2.23
N PHE A 73 -2.94 -6.36 1.67
CA PHE A 73 -3.48 -7.20 0.61
C PHE A 73 -3.65 -8.59 1.19
N LEU A 74 -4.86 -8.86 1.71
CA LEU A 74 -5.18 -10.04 2.48
C LEU A 74 -5.94 -11.07 1.65
N VAL A 75 -5.82 -12.34 2.06
CA VAL A 75 -6.66 -13.42 1.53
C VAL A 75 -8.07 -13.27 2.12
N PRO A 76 -9.12 -13.21 1.29
CA PRO A 76 -10.47 -13.13 1.81
C PRO A 76 -10.78 -14.30 2.73
N ALA A 77 -11.50 -14.04 3.83
CA ALA A 77 -11.85 -15.06 4.80
C ALA A 77 -12.60 -16.24 4.14
N GLY A 78 -12.11 -17.47 4.38
CA GLY A 78 -12.69 -18.70 3.82
C GLY A 78 -12.21 -19.05 2.41
N GLN A 79 -11.28 -18.28 1.82
CA GLN A 79 -10.58 -18.64 0.59
C GLN A 79 -9.17 -19.12 0.90
N THR A 80 -8.73 -20.16 0.20
CA THR A 80 -7.32 -20.57 0.16
C THR A 80 -6.78 -20.17 -1.20
N LEU A 81 -5.70 -19.39 -1.23
CA LEU A 81 -5.03 -19.08 -2.50
C LEU A 81 -4.34 -20.35 -3.01
N ASP A 82 -4.58 -20.68 -4.27
CA ASP A 82 -3.75 -21.62 -5.00
C ASP A 82 -2.57 -20.82 -5.62
N PRO A 83 -1.34 -21.00 -5.11
CA PRO A 83 -0.19 -20.25 -5.62
C PRO A 83 0.12 -20.49 -7.10
N SER A 84 -0.45 -21.54 -7.70
CA SER A 84 -0.26 -21.88 -9.11
C SER A 84 -1.23 -21.18 -10.07
N VAL A 85 -2.32 -20.61 -9.56
CA VAL A 85 -3.42 -20.08 -10.40
C VAL A 85 -3.67 -18.59 -10.21
N ASP A 86 -3.44 -18.02 -9.03
CA ASP A 86 -3.88 -16.67 -8.65
C ASP A 86 -2.77 -15.77 -8.12
N VAL A 87 -1.70 -15.55 -8.87
CA VAL A 87 -0.72 -14.51 -8.52
C VAL A 87 -1.31 -13.14 -8.86
N ARG A 88 -2.12 -12.61 -7.95
CA ARG A 88 -2.58 -11.22 -8.05
C ARG A 88 -1.53 -10.30 -7.45
N THR A 89 -1.20 -9.22 -8.13
CA THR A 89 -0.37 -8.16 -7.60
C THR A 89 -1.22 -6.93 -7.32
N LEU A 90 -1.17 -6.40 -6.10
CA LEU A 90 -1.76 -5.11 -5.80
C LEU A 90 -0.82 -4.01 -6.26
N ASN A 91 -1.15 -3.40 -7.40
CA ASN A 91 -0.45 -2.24 -7.91
C ASN A 91 -1.12 -0.97 -7.37
N ILE A 92 -0.42 -0.24 -6.53
CA ILE A 92 -0.82 1.08 -6.03
C ILE A 92 -0.21 2.12 -6.96
N GLY A 93 -1.03 2.97 -7.56
CA GLY A 93 -0.58 4.03 -8.47
C GLY A 93 0.34 5.05 -7.78
N PRO A 94 0.97 5.94 -8.55
CA PRO A 94 1.86 6.97 -7.99
C PRO A 94 1.11 8.11 -7.30
N ASN A 95 1.86 8.86 -6.47
CA ASN A 95 1.39 10.09 -5.81
C ASN A 95 0.18 9.91 -4.88
N ASN A 96 0.01 8.74 -4.29
CA ASN A 96 -1.01 8.51 -3.27
C ASN A 96 -0.52 8.95 -1.89
N VAL A 97 -1.43 9.50 -1.10
CA VAL A 97 -1.20 9.86 0.31
C VAL A 97 -2.11 9.02 1.20
N PHE A 98 -1.51 8.34 2.14
CA PHE A 98 -2.18 7.56 3.16
C PHE A 98 -1.90 8.22 4.50
N GLU A 99 -2.86 9.02 4.99
CA GLU A 99 -2.71 9.79 6.23
C GLU A 99 -2.80 8.91 7.48
N VAL A 100 -2.43 9.52 8.59
CA VAL A 100 -2.27 8.88 9.90
C VAL A 100 -3.42 7.95 10.25
N GLY A 101 -3.08 6.69 10.50
CA GLY A 101 -4.00 5.68 11.02
C GLY A 101 -5.09 5.24 10.04
N CYS A 102 -4.99 5.55 8.74
CA CYS A 102 -5.92 4.99 7.78
C CYS A 102 -5.64 3.49 7.57
N THR A 103 -6.68 2.75 7.18
CA THR A 103 -6.59 1.32 6.84
C THR A 103 -7.09 1.12 5.43
N VAL A 104 -6.25 0.58 4.55
CA VAL A 104 -6.57 0.39 3.15
C VAL A 104 -6.29 -1.04 2.72
N GLU A 105 -7.36 -1.76 2.39
CA GLU A 105 -7.34 -3.15 1.91
C GLU A 105 -7.85 -3.26 0.46
N ALA A 106 -8.08 -2.12 -0.20
CA ALA A 106 -8.70 -2.00 -1.52
C ALA A 106 -8.09 -2.95 -2.55
N CYS A 107 -8.93 -3.52 -3.41
CA CYS A 107 -8.49 -4.43 -4.47
C CYS A 107 -7.79 -3.71 -5.64
N HIS A 108 -7.97 -2.41 -5.75
CA HIS A 108 -7.30 -1.54 -6.73
C HIS A 108 -7.17 -0.13 -6.18
N ILE A 109 -6.02 0.48 -6.39
CA ILE A 109 -5.75 1.88 -6.01
C ILE A 109 -5.05 2.56 -7.19
N GLY A 110 -5.75 3.51 -7.79
CA GLY A 110 -5.22 4.34 -8.87
C GLY A 110 -4.18 5.36 -8.38
N GLU A 111 -4.02 6.44 -9.10
CA GLU A 111 -3.04 7.49 -8.78
C GLU A 111 -3.66 8.73 -8.12
N LYS A 112 -2.82 9.50 -7.42
CA LYS A 112 -3.17 10.81 -6.84
C LYS A 112 -4.39 10.77 -5.91
N ASN A 113 -4.55 9.70 -5.15
CA ASN A 113 -5.61 9.60 -4.15
C ASN A 113 -5.10 10.07 -2.78
N VAL A 114 -6.02 10.57 -1.97
CA VAL A 114 -5.79 10.85 -0.55
C VAL A 114 -6.75 10.02 0.29
N PHE A 115 -6.18 9.23 1.16
CA PHE A 115 -6.88 8.49 2.20
C PHE A 115 -6.65 9.27 3.50
N GLU A 116 -7.63 10.11 3.88
CA GLU A 116 -7.50 10.96 5.06
C GLU A 116 -7.49 10.15 6.35
N SER A 117 -7.08 10.80 7.41
CA SER A 117 -6.80 10.17 8.70
C SER A 117 -7.93 9.29 9.21
N LYS A 118 -7.56 8.06 9.65
CA LYS A 118 -8.49 7.06 10.19
C LYS A 118 -9.61 6.63 9.24
N SER A 119 -9.48 6.88 7.94
CA SER A 119 -10.37 6.29 6.94
C SER A 119 -10.12 4.78 6.84
N HIS A 120 -11.17 4.04 6.46
CA HIS A 120 -11.05 2.61 6.23
C HIS A 120 -11.67 2.23 4.87
N VAL A 121 -10.86 1.58 4.04
CA VAL A 121 -11.26 1.11 2.71
C VAL A 121 -11.08 -0.39 2.64
N GLY A 122 -12.19 -1.11 2.56
CA GLY A 122 -12.22 -2.57 2.60
C GLY A 122 -11.79 -3.26 1.30
N PRO A 123 -11.65 -4.60 1.32
CA PRO A 123 -10.95 -5.38 0.29
C PRO A 123 -11.70 -5.47 -1.05
N LEU A 124 -12.99 -5.16 -1.09
CA LEU A 124 -13.80 -5.19 -2.33
C LEU A 124 -14.02 -3.79 -2.94
N VAL A 125 -13.30 -2.79 -2.45
CA VAL A 125 -13.41 -1.42 -2.96
C VAL A 125 -12.37 -1.20 -4.05
N PHE A 126 -12.83 -0.66 -5.18
CA PHE A 126 -11.99 -0.20 -6.28
C PHE A 126 -11.89 1.33 -6.23
N VAL A 127 -10.71 1.88 -6.03
CA VAL A 127 -10.47 3.32 -6.00
C VAL A 127 -9.78 3.74 -7.29
N SER A 128 -10.45 4.59 -8.09
CA SER A 128 -9.88 5.15 -9.33
C SER A 128 -8.82 6.22 -9.03
N ASN A 129 -8.70 7.23 -9.88
CA ASN A 129 -7.68 8.28 -9.72
C ASN A 129 -8.27 9.54 -9.09
N CYS A 130 -7.41 10.34 -8.46
CA CYS A 130 -7.75 11.65 -7.93
C CYS A 130 -8.93 11.65 -6.94
N CYS A 131 -9.09 10.58 -6.17
CA CYS A 131 -10.14 10.45 -5.17
C CYS A 131 -9.66 10.92 -3.80
N ILE A 132 -10.59 11.46 -3.00
CA ILE A 132 -10.37 11.77 -1.59
C ILE A 132 -11.33 10.95 -0.75
N ILE A 133 -10.79 10.10 0.10
CA ILE A 133 -11.54 9.35 1.09
C ILE A 133 -11.41 10.09 2.41
N GLY A 134 -12.45 10.79 2.80
CA GLY A 134 -12.44 11.73 3.94
C GLY A 134 -12.15 11.06 5.27
N ALA A 135 -11.70 11.85 6.23
CA ALA A 135 -11.31 11.38 7.55
C ALA A 135 -12.42 10.58 8.25
N GLY A 136 -12.06 9.39 8.76
CA GLY A 136 -12.96 8.49 9.46
C GLY A 136 -14.05 7.85 8.60
N VAL A 137 -14.04 8.04 7.29
CA VAL A 137 -14.97 7.35 6.35
C VAL A 137 -14.71 5.85 6.38
N GLN A 138 -15.79 5.05 6.34
CA GLN A 138 -15.75 3.59 6.39
C GLN A 138 -16.39 3.00 5.13
N LEU A 139 -15.58 2.57 4.16
CA LEU A 139 -16.02 1.94 2.92
C LEU A 139 -15.83 0.43 3.04
N THR A 140 -16.84 -0.28 3.52
CA THR A 140 -16.75 -1.72 3.80
C THR A 140 -17.49 -2.60 2.78
N SER A 141 -18.37 -2.00 1.96
CA SER A 141 -19.11 -2.73 0.92
C SER A 141 -18.40 -2.66 -0.42
N GLU A 142 -18.66 -3.69 -1.25
CA GLU A 142 -18.17 -3.71 -2.63
C GLU A 142 -18.67 -2.49 -3.41
N GLN A 143 -17.75 -1.71 -3.94
CA GLN A 143 -18.05 -0.55 -4.75
C GLN A 143 -16.86 -0.08 -5.58
N LYS A 144 -17.16 0.60 -6.67
CA LYS A 144 -16.16 1.28 -7.50
C LYS A 144 -16.32 2.79 -7.33
N ILE A 145 -15.24 3.41 -6.84
CA ILE A 145 -15.16 4.87 -6.70
C ILE A 145 -14.66 5.43 -8.03
N SER A 146 -15.47 6.29 -8.63
CA SER A 146 -15.13 6.96 -9.90
C SER A 146 -14.02 7.98 -9.72
N GLU A 147 -13.37 8.37 -10.81
CA GLU A 147 -12.33 9.42 -10.78
C GLU A 147 -12.88 10.74 -10.24
N ASN A 148 -11.99 11.52 -9.62
CA ASN A 148 -12.30 12.84 -9.07
C ASN A 148 -13.46 12.82 -8.05
N THR A 149 -13.61 11.75 -7.29
CA THR A 149 -14.66 11.62 -6.28
C THR A 149 -14.13 11.95 -4.89
N VAL A 150 -14.86 12.78 -4.15
CA VAL A 150 -14.66 13.03 -2.73
C VAL A 150 -15.74 12.33 -1.94
N ILE A 151 -15.35 11.46 -1.00
CA ILE A 151 -16.26 10.78 -0.09
C ILE A 151 -16.06 11.35 1.32
N TYR A 152 -17.14 11.72 1.99
CA TYR A 152 -17.05 12.39 3.29
C TYR A 152 -18.22 12.06 4.21
N GLY A 153 -17.98 12.29 5.50
CA GLY A 153 -18.97 12.14 6.54
C GLY A 153 -19.34 10.68 6.85
N LYS A 154 -20.06 10.47 7.94
CA LYS A 154 -20.43 9.14 8.45
C LYS A 154 -21.30 8.33 7.48
N ASN A 155 -22.06 9.01 6.61
CA ASN A 155 -22.96 8.39 5.66
C ASN A 155 -22.30 8.18 4.28
N CYS A 156 -20.97 8.35 4.18
CA CYS A 156 -20.20 8.17 2.94
C CYS A 156 -20.81 8.95 1.75
N LEU A 157 -21.18 10.22 1.99
CA LEU A 157 -21.70 11.09 0.95
C LEU A 157 -20.63 11.31 -0.11
N GLN A 158 -21.03 11.39 -1.36
CA GLN A 158 -20.12 11.54 -2.49
C GLN A 158 -20.38 12.86 -3.21
N ARG A 159 -19.30 13.50 -3.65
CA ARG A 159 -19.36 14.64 -4.57
C ARG A 159 -18.17 14.59 -5.53
N GLU A 160 -18.25 15.28 -6.63
CA GLU A 160 -17.09 15.51 -7.51
C GLU A 160 -16.09 16.46 -6.84
N ALA A 161 -14.80 16.19 -7.04
CA ALA A 161 -13.73 17.10 -6.63
C ALA A 161 -13.70 18.30 -7.57
N ILE A 162 -13.89 19.49 -7.02
CA ILE A 162 -13.86 20.76 -7.78
C ILE A 162 -12.41 21.15 -8.05
N ASP A 163 -11.55 20.96 -7.06
CA ASP A 163 -10.13 21.31 -7.11
C ASP A 163 -9.28 20.10 -7.46
N LYS A 164 -8.30 20.31 -8.32
CA LYS A 164 -7.27 19.28 -8.56
C LYS A 164 -6.32 19.24 -7.36
N GLN A 165 -6.04 18.01 -6.91
CA GLN A 165 -5.03 17.82 -5.87
C GLN A 165 -3.67 18.39 -6.31
N GLY A 166 -3.07 19.18 -5.43
CA GLY A 166 -1.72 19.68 -5.61
C GLY A 166 -0.69 18.56 -5.61
N SER A 167 0.47 18.79 -6.22
CA SER A 167 1.60 17.87 -6.13
C SER A 167 2.14 17.82 -4.71
N GLN A 168 2.37 16.60 -4.20
CA GLN A 168 2.98 16.36 -2.88
C GLN A 168 4.52 16.56 -2.87
N THR A 169 5.09 17.07 -3.94
CA THR A 169 6.55 17.17 -4.12
C THR A 169 7.22 17.95 -2.99
N LEU A 170 6.63 19.07 -2.58
CA LEU A 170 7.18 19.89 -1.50
C LEU A 170 7.16 19.17 -0.15
N GLN A 171 6.09 18.44 0.14
CA GLN A 171 5.98 17.62 1.36
C GLN A 171 7.00 16.49 1.34
N ILE A 172 7.14 15.78 0.23
CA ILE A 172 8.12 14.71 0.07
C ILE A 172 9.55 15.25 0.25
N ASP A 173 9.88 16.37 -0.37
CA ASP A 173 11.20 17.00 -0.24
C ASP A 173 11.50 17.44 1.19
N PHE A 174 10.49 17.93 1.91
CA PHE A 174 10.60 18.27 3.34
C PHE A 174 10.81 17.01 4.18
N LEU A 175 9.99 15.98 4.02
CA LEU A 175 10.08 14.72 4.77
C LEU A 175 11.43 14.02 4.57
N ARG A 176 11.97 14.06 3.35
CA ARG A 176 13.29 13.52 3.02
C ARG A 176 14.43 14.19 3.76
N LYS A 177 14.27 15.46 4.13
CA LYS A 177 15.27 16.21 4.91
C LYS A 177 15.10 16.02 6.41
N VAL A 178 13.86 15.84 6.86
CA VAL A 178 13.53 15.82 8.29
C VAL A 178 13.62 14.41 8.88
N LEU A 179 13.01 13.40 8.24
CA LEU A 179 12.93 12.05 8.81
C LEU A 179 14.30 11.43 9.15
N PRO A 180 15.35 11.58 8.32
CA PRO A 180 16.67 11.03 8.66
C PRO A 180 17.31 11.60 9.92
N ASN A 181 16.84 12.77 10.39
CA ASN A 181 17.38 13.39 11.62
C ASN A 181 16.77 12.80 12.90
N TYR A 182 15.64 12.13 12.79
CA TYR A 182 14.89 11.63 13.94
C TYR A 182 14.68 10.12 13.94
N HIS A 183 14.85 9.46 12.78
CA HIS A 183 14.57 8.03 12.61
C HIS A 183 15.68 7.33 11.88
N HIS A 184 15.94 6.07 12.25
CA HIS A 184 16.77 5.17 11.46
C HIS A 184 16.03 4.75 10.19
N LEU A 185 16.76 4.68 9.09
CA LEU A 185 16.20 4.38 7.78
C LEU A 185 16.73 3.07 7.22
N ARG A 186 15.86 2.29 6.61
CA ARG A 186 16.24 1.12 5.81
C ARG A 186 16.97 1.58 4.55
N LYS A 187 18.08 0.94 4.22
CA LYS A 187 18.86 1.28 3.02
C LYS A 187 18.16 0.76 1.77
N PRO A 188 18.18 1.53 0.65
CA PRO A 188 17.79 1.02 -0.65
C PRO A 188 18.59 -0.22 -1.03
N ASN A 189 17.90 -1.28 -1.46
CA ASN A 189 18.49 -2.60 -1.72
C ASN A 189 18.14 -3.15 -3.11
N TYR A 190 17.38 -2.42 -3.91
CA TYR A 190 16.92 -2.86 -5.22
C TYR A 190 17.21 -1.83 -6.32
N ASP A 191 17.84 -2.29 -7.41
CA ASP A 191 18.09 -1.50 -8.60
C ASP A 191 17.72 -2.33 -9.84
N PRO A 192 16.60 -2.02 -10.53
CA PRO A 192 16.14 -2.80 -11.68
C PRO A 192 17.11 -2.77 -12.87
N LYS A 193 18.02 -1.78 -12.94
CA LYS A 193 19.02 -1.70 -14.00
C LYS A 193 20.16 -2.69 -13.83
N LYS A 194 20.53 -3.00 -12.58
CA LYS A 194 21.62 -3.95 -12.28
C LYS A 194 21.24 -5.40 -12.57
N MET A 195 19.96 -5.75 -12.48
CA MET A 195 19.52 -7.12 -12.75
C MET A 195 19.45 -7.49 -14.24
N ARG A 196 19.37 -6.49 -15.13
CA ARG A 196 19.38 -6.73 -16.59
C ARG A 196 20.78 -7.04 -17.15
N ILE A 197 21.85 -6.86 -16.37
CA ILE A 197 23.24 -7.11 -16.79
C ILE A 197 23.69 -8.52 -16.39
N ALA A 198 22.94 -9.21 -15.52
CA ALA A 198 23.27 -10.54 -14.98
C ALA A 198 22.46 -11.70 -15.63
N ALA A 199 21.65 -11.42 -16.65
CA ALA A 199 20.91 -12.38 -17.46
C ALA A 199 21.42 -12.32 -18.93
#